data_34c4cc086dd9fa02d88f67c0b80dad56
#
_entry.id   34c4cc086dd9fa02d88f67c0b80dad56
#
_cell.length_a   1.000
_cell.length_b   1.000
_cell.length_c   1.000
_cell.angle_alpha   90.00
_cell.angle_beta   90.00
_cell.angle_gamma   90.00
#
_symmetry.space_group_name_H-M   'P 1'
#
loop_
_entity.id
_entity.type
_entity.pdbx_description
1 polymer ?
#
loop_
_entity_poly.entity_id
_entity_poly.type
_entity_poly.pdbx_seq_one_letter_code
_entity_poly.pdbx_strand_id
1 'polypeptide(L)'
;MMNRRTFLKASALGAAAGVADIRIGMAQDGPTRLDPGLKAYQVVSGVSGNASSVGSDTLNNLMTYWAESFKKFYPNVNIQIEGKGSGTAPPALKEGTAQFGPMSRAMKSTEEDSFQAKYGYKPTQLRTAVDALGVFVNKDNPLASLSLEQVDAIFSKSRRRGLAKQVVTWGDAGLTGEWVDKPISLYGRNSASGTYSFFKEHVLKNGDYRDEVKEQPGSAAVVQAVATDRFAIGYSGIGYATSSVRAISLAEKAGEKAVAPNAENSYSGEYPLARFLFVYINRAPGKPLDPLVREFIRLILSKDGQEVVVKDNYYPILASVADEDLKKVD
;
A
#
# COMPACT_ATOMS: atom_id res chain seq x y z
N MET A 1 16.53 0.08 -14.33
CA MET A 1 15.43 -0.26 -13.40
C MET A 1 16.03 -0.86 -12.14
N MET A 2 15.92 -0.17 -11.01
CA MET A 2 16.45 -0.66 -9.74
C MET A 2 15.53 -1.78 -9.23
N ASN A 3 16.10 -2.93 -8.85
CA ASN A 3 15.34 -4.08 -8.37
C ASN A 3 14.64 -3.71 -7.04
N ARG A 4 13.35 -4.06 -6.87
CA ARG A 4 12.54 -3.79 -5.66
C ARG A 4 13.21 -4.23 -4.37
N ARG A 5 13.91 -5.39 -4.40
CA ARG A 5 14.69 -5.89 -3.26
C ARG A 5 15.83 -4.96 -2.86
N THR A 6 16.42 -4.27 -3.81
CA THR A 6 17.49 -3.30 -3.58
C THR A 6 16.95 -2.00 -2.99
N PHE A 7 15.74 -1.59 -3.39
CA PHE A 7 15.12 -0.34 -2.92
C PHE A 7 14.72 -0.42 -1.43
N LEU A 8 14.12 -1.54 -1.00
CA LEU A 8 13.79 -1.77 0.41
C LEU A 8 15.03 -2.05 1.27
N LYS A 9 16.06 -2.74 0.70
CA LYS A 9 17.33 -3.03 1.39
C LYS A 9 18.24 -1.82 1.53
N ALA A 10 18.25 -0.89 0.59
CA ALA A 10 19.07 0.33 0.71
C ALA A 10 18.65 1.21 1.88
N SER A 11 17.38 1.13 2.30
CA SER A 11 16.88 1.82 3.50
C SER A 11 17.29 1.13 4.81
N ALA A 12 17.71 -0.14 4.76
CA ALA A 12 18.12 -0.92 5.94
C ALA A 12 19.66 -0.92 6.19
N LEU A 13 20.46 -0.49 5.22
CA LEU A 13 21.93 -0.57 5.30
C LEU A 13 22.62 0.63 5.98
N GLY A 14 21.84 1.56 6.54
CA GLY A 14 22.36 2.72 7.28
C GLY A 14 22.65 2.50 8.76
N ALA A 15 22.43 1.29 9.31
CA ALA A 15 22.59 1.02 10.75
C ALA A 15 23.36 -0.27 11.03
N ALA A 16 24.55 -0.43 10.48
CA ALA A 16 25.44 -1.51 10.85
C ALA A 16 26.70 -0.99 11.57
N ALA A 17 26.56 -0.67 12.84
CA ALA A 17 27.68 -0.66 13.78
C ALA A 17 27.16 -1.03 15.17
N GLY A 18 27.38 -2.27 15.59
CA GLY A 18 27.07 -2.75 16.93
C GLY A 18 26.46 -4.15 16.92
N VAL A 19 27.28 -5.18 16.70
CA VAL A 19 26.85 -6.59 16.79
C VAL A 19 26.69 -6.95 18.26
N ALA A 20 25.43 -7.20 18.66
CA ALA A 20 25.11 -8.07 19.77
C ALA A 20 24.31 -9.24 19.22
N ASP A 21 24.86 -10.45 19.32
CA ASP A 21 24.20 -11.70 18.95
C ASP A 21 22.87 -11.85 19.70
N ILE A 22 21.77 -11.57 19.06
CA ILE A 22 20.43 -11.94 19.55
C ILE A 22 19.93 -13.06 18.63
N ARG A 23 20.08 -14.29 19.09
CA ARG A 23 19.34 -15.44 18.56
C ARG A 23 17.86 -15.18 18.81
N ILE A 24 17.15 -14.72 17.80
CA ILE A 24 15.70 -14.60 17.84
C ILE A 24 15.14 -15.98 17.49
N GLY A 25 14.62 -16.66 18.51
CA GLY A 25 13.75 -17.81 18.35
C GLY A 25 12.53 -17.42 17.51
N MET A 26 11.96 -18.40 16.79
CA MET A 26 10.76 -18.27 15.96
C MET A 26 9.72 -17.39 16.66
N ALA A 27 9.53 -16.17 16.20
CA ALA A 27 8.56 -15.25 16.74
C ALA A 27 7.20 -15.56 16.12
N GLN A 28 6.24 -15.95 16.96
CA GLN A 28 4.83 -15.74 16.72
C GLN A 28 4.59 -14.30 16.28
N ASP A 29 3.57 -14.08 15.44
CA ASP A 29 3.09 -12.77 15.00
C ASP A 29 2.87 -11.82 16.19
N GLY A 30 3.90 -11.11 16.59
CA GLY A 30 3.80 -10.06 17.58
C GLY A 30 3.25 -8.78 16.93
N PRO A 31 2.65 -7.87 17.72
CA PRO A 31 2.15 -6.62 17.19
C PRO A 31 3.28 -5.86 16.48
N THR A 32 2.96 -5.30 15.31
CA THR A 32 3.90 -4.46 14.54
C THR A 32 4.45 -3.35 15.43
N ARG A 33 5.77 -3.28 15.58
CA ARG A 33 6.43 -2.32 16.46
C ARG A 33 6.90 -1.10 15.68
N LEU A 34 6.75 0.05 16.31
CA LEU A 34 7.34 1.30 15.82
C LEU A 34 8.87 1.25 15.94
N ASP A 35 9.54 1.84 14.95
CA ASP A 35 10.98 2.11 15.05
C ASP A 35 11.21 3.09 16.22
N PRO A 36 12.05 2.74 17.21
CA PRO A 36 12.32 3.58 18.38
C PRO A 36 13.01 4.91 18.02
N GLY A 37 13.59 5.03 16.84
CA GLY A 37 14.19 6.26 16.32
C GLY A 37 13.17 7.29 15.84
N LEU A 38 11.90 6.94 15.69
CA LEU A 38 10.85 7.88 15.30
C LEU A 38 10.64 8.94 16.39
N LYS A 39 10.65 10.22 15.98
CA LYS A 39 10.48 11.36 16.88
C LYS A 39 8.99 11.67 17.08
N ALA A 40 8.61 12.04 18.30
CA ALA A 40 7.27 12.53 18.60
C ALA A 40 6.99 13.84 17.83
N TYR A 41 5.72 14.04 17.45
CA TYR A 41 5.31 15.28 16.81
C TYR A 41 5.45 16.46 17.79
N GLN A 42 6.00 17.58 17.31
CA GLN A 42 6.14 18.81 18.09
C GLN A 42 5.13 19.84 17.57
N VAL A 43 4.18 20.19 18.43
CA VAL A 43 3.13 21.17 18.11
C VAL A 43 3.75 22.57 17.96
N VAL A 44 3.37 23.27 16.90
CA VAL A 44 3.78 24.67 16.63
C VAL A 44 2.55 25.57 16.56
N SER A 45 2.74 26.88 16.74
CA SER A 45 1.65 27.86 16.63
C SER A 45 1.38 28.26 15.17
N GLY A 46 0.21 28.87 14.91
CA GLY A 46 -0.11 29.49 13.63
C GLY A 46 -0.60 28.51 12.54
N VAL A 47 -1.05 27.31 12.91
CA VAL A 47 -1.61 26.32 11.98
C VAL A 47 -3.13 26.35 12.02
N SER A 48 -3.75 26.70 10.90
CA SER A 48 -5.21 26.74 10.74
C SER A 48 -5.58 26.73 9.25
N GLY A 49 -6.86 26.54 8.92
CA GLY A 49 -7.36 26.65 7.56
C GLY A 49 -7.94 25.34 7.02
N ASN A 50 -8.11 25.30 5.69
CA ASN A 50 -8.71 24.16 5.00
C ASN A 50 -7.73 23.58 4.00
N ALA A 51 -7.76 22.26 3.85
CA ALA A 51 -7.02 21.54 2.83
C ALA A 51 -7.87 20.39 2.26
N SER A 52 -7.52 19.93 1.06
CA SER A 52 -8.17 18.80 0.40
C SER A 52 -7.15 17.71 0.11
N SER A 53 -7.58 16.48 0.33
CA SER A 53 -6.87 15.25 -0.01
C SER A 53 -7.69 14.49 -1.03
N VAL A 54 -7.14 14.26 -2.22
CA VAL A 54 -7.80 13.53 -3.30
C VAL A 54 -6.87 12.44 -3.81
N GLY A 55 -7.31 11.18 -3.79
CA GLY A 55 -6.46 10.10 -4.27
C GLY A 55 -6.87 8.70 -3.87
N SER A 56 -5.92 7.94 -3.37
CA SER A 56 -6.04 6.50 -3.11
C SER A 56 -7.09 6.15 -2.06
N ASP A 57 -8.03 5.29 -2.43
CA ASP A 57 -8.92 4.64 -1.48
C ASP A 57 -8.15 3.74 -0.46
N THR A 58 -7.05 3.13 -0.88
CA THR A 58 -6.20 2.32 0.03
C THR A 58 -5.73 3.11 1.25
N LEU A 59 -5.45 4.42 1.09
CA LEU A 59 -5.05 5.31 2.19
C LEU A 59 -6.23 6.08 2.80
N ASN A 60 -7.47 5.83 2.38
CA ASN A 60 -8.59 6.64 2.82
C ASN A 60 -8.76 6.66 4.33
N ASN A 61 -8.67 5.49 4.99
CA ASN A 61 -8.73 5.39 6.45
C ASN A 61 -7.54 6.09 7.10
N LEU A 62 -6.31 5.84 6.62
CA LEU A 62 -5.11 6.49 7.14
C LEU A 62 -5.21 8.01 7.08
N MET A 63 -5.60 8.57 5.91
CA MET A 63 -5.77 10.02 5.75
C MET A 63 -6.82 10.56 6.72
N THR A 64 -7.92 9.84 6.92
CA THR A 64 -8.98 10.23 7.87
C THR A 64 -8.45 10.23 9.31
N TYR A 65 -7.80 9.16 9.74
CA TYR A 65 -7.27 9.06 11.11
C TYR A 65 -6.13 10.05 11.38
N TRP A 66 -5.27 10.32 10.39
CA TRP A 66 -4.26 11.38 10.50
C TRP A 66 -4.90 12.76 10.61
N ALA A 67 -5.95 13.05 9.81
CA ALA A 67 -6.68 14.31 9.90
C ALA A 67 -7.38 14.49 11.25
N GLU A 68 -8.00 13.43 11.77
CA GLU A 68 -8.61 13.43 13.11
C GLU A 68 -7.55 13.64 14.21
N SER A 69 -6.40 13.00 14.10
CA SER A 69 -5.29 13.18 15.05
C SER A 69 -4.72 14.59 14.96
N PHE A 70 -4.58 15.14 13.77
CA PHE A 70 -4.10 16.51 13.54
C PHE A 70 -5.07 17.55 14.10
N LYS A 71 -6.37 17.32 13.97
CA LYS A 71 -7.41 18.22 14.49
C LYS A 71 -7.40 18.33 16.01
N LYS A 72 -6.88 17.31 16.73
CA LYS A 72 -6.71 17.39 18.20
C LYS A 72 -5.67 18.42 18.59
N PHE A 73 -4.62 18.62 17.80
CA PHE A 73 -3.60 19.64 17.99
C PHE A 73 -4.05 21.00 17.43
N TYR A 74 -4.82 21.00 16.34
CA TYR A 74 -5.25 22.21 15.60
C TYR A 74 -6.75 22.21 15.34
N PRO A 75 -7.58 22.61 16.32
CA PRO A 75 -9.05 22.55 16.20
C PRO A 75 -9.64 23.34 15.02
N ASN A 76 -8.93 24.39 14.56
CA ASN A 76 -9.33 25.26 13.46
C ASN A 76 -8.87 24.76 12.08
N VAL A 77 -8.37 23.52 12.00
CA VAL A 77 -8.00 22.88 10.72
C VAL A 77 -9.14 21.98 10.27
N ASN A 78 -9.42 22.00 8.95
CA ASN A 78 -10.31 21.07 8.31
C ASN A 78 -9.65 20.49 7.05
N ILE A 79 -9.56 19.15 6.99
CA ILE A 79 -9.03 18.42 5.83
C ILE A 79 -10.14 17.58 5.24
N GLN A 80 -10.55 17.91 4.01
CA GLN A 80 -11.52 17.09 3.26
C GLN A 80 -10.79 15.94 2.59
N ILE A 81 -11.38 14.73 2.62
CA ILE A 81 -10.74 13.52 2.11
C ILE A 81 -11.64 12.82 1.10
N GLU A 82 -11.10 12.57 -0.09
CA GLU A 82 -11.75 11.84 -1.18
C GLU A 82 -10.89 10.67 -1.66
N GLY A 83 -11.35 9.44 -1.37
CA GLY A 83 -10.67 8.18 -1.74
C GLY A 83 -11.17 7.58 -3.05
N LYS A 84 -11.06 8.28 -4.18
CA LYS A 84 -11.58 7.83 -5.49
C LYS A 84 -10.59 7.03 -6.35
N GLY A 85 -9.40 6.76 -5.82
CA GLY A 85 -8.34 6.01 -6.49
C GLY A 85 -7.10 6.87 -6.78
N SER A 86 -5.93 6.25 -6.80
CA SER A 86 -4.65 6.96 -7.00
C SER A 86 -4.58 7.77 -8.30
N GLY A 87 -5.32 7.35 -9.33
CA GLY A 87 -5.37 8.07 -10.60
C GLY A 87 -6.00 9.46 -10.52
N THR A 88 -6.73 9.79 -9.44
CA THR A 88 -7.33 11.12 -9.25
C THR A 88 -6.38 12.12 -8.57
N ALA A 89 -5.30 11.64 -7.92
CA ALA A 89 -4.34 12.50 -7.23
C ALA A 89 -3.53 13.41 -8.17
N PRO A 90 -2.92 12.90 -9.27
CA PRO A 90 -2.10 13.74 -10.14
C PRO A 90 -2.85 14.93 -10.75
N PRO A 91 -4.04 14.78 -11.34
CA PRO A 91 -4.79 15.93 -11.85
C PRO A 91 -5.22 16.90 -10.74
N ALA A 92 -5.65 16.40 -9.57
CA ALA A 92 -6.07 17.26 -8.46
C ALA A 92 -4.91 18.11 -7.92
N LEU A 93 -3.72 17.54 -7.75
CA LEU A 93 -2.50 18.26 -7.38
C LEU A 93 -2.08 19.26 -8.45
N LYS A 94 -2.13 18.86 -9.72
CA LYS A 94 -1.80 19.73 -10.86
C LYS A 94 -2.73 20.93 -10.96
N GLU A 95 -4.03 20.73 -10.77
CA GLU A 95 -5.00 21.84 -10.83
C GLU A 95 -5.08 22.65 -9.52
N GLY A 96 -4.38 22.20 -8.46
CA GLY A 96 -4.36 22.88 -7.15
C GLY A 96 -5.66 22.68 -6.35
N THR A 97 -6.53 21.77 -6.78
CA THR A 97 -7.79 21.44 -6.07
C THR A 97 -7.57 20.54 -4.87
N ALA A 98 -6.39 19.92 -4.77
CA ALA A 98 -5.96 19.17 -3.59
C ALA A 98 -4.53 19.59 -3.18
N GLN A 99 -4.29 19.63 -1.87
CA GLN A 99 -2.97 19.85 -1.26
C GLN A 99 -2.24 18.54 -1.04
N PHE A 100 -3.00 17.45 -0.84
CA PHE A 100 -2.46 16.11 -0.61
C PHE A 100 -2.97 15.14 -1.67
N GLY A 101 -2.06 14.38 -2.27
CA GLY A 101 -2.34 13.33 -3.24
C GLY A 101 -1.91 11.96 -2.71
N PRO A 102 -2.72 11.26 -1.89
CA PRO A 102 -2.40 9.92 -1.46
C PRO A 102 -2.42 8.93 -2.63
N MET A 103 -1.41 8.07 -2.72
CA MET A 103 -1.27 7.10 -3.79
C MET A 103 -0.74 5.76 -3.27
N SER A 104 -1.33 4.66 -3.72
CA SER A 104 -0.91 3.29 -3.40
C SER A 104 -0.01 2.66 -4.48
N ARG A 105 0.55 3.49 -5.34
CA ARG A 105 1.65 3.25 -6.27
C ARG A 105 2.46 4.52 -6.44
N ALA A 106 3.66 4.42 -6.96
CA ALA A 106 4.35 5.61 -7.42
C ALA A 106 3.57 6.31 -8.56
N MET A 107 3.70 7.62 -8.65
CA MET A 107 3.19 8.39 -9.78
C MET A 107 3.85 7.88 -11.07
N LYS A 108 3.11 7.77 -12.16
CA LYS A 108 3.66 7.38 -13.46
C LYS A 108 4.50 8.53 -14.01
N SER A 109 5.50 8.23 -14.84
CA SER A 109 6.31 9.27 -15.51
C SER A 109 5.44 10.28 -16.25
N THR A 110 4.42 9.83 -16.99
CA THR A 110 3.48 10.72 -17.69
C THR A 110 2.67 11.62 -16.78
N GLU A 111 2.36 11.18 -15.55
CA GLU A 111 1.67 11.98 -14.54
C GLU A 111 2.63 13.03 -13.94
N GLU A 112 3.87 12.64 -13.63
CA GLU A 112 4.93 13.55 -13.19
C GLU A 112 5.27 14.60 -14.25
N ASP A 113 5.44 14.18 -15.53
CA ASP A 113 5.75 15.05 -16.65
C ASP A 113 4.63 16.08 -16.89
N SER A 114 3.37 15.64 -16.75
CA SER A 114 2.20 16.53 -16.84
C SER A 114 2.17 17.60 -15.73
N PHE A 115 2.56 17.23 -14.50
CA PHE A 115 2.71 18.17 -13.39
C PHE A 115 3.90 19.12 -13.64
N GLN A 116 5.04 18.58 -14.04
CA GLN A 116 6.26 19.35 -14.32
C GLN A 116 6.06 20.35 -15.47
N ALA A 117 5.28 19.98 -16.48
CA ALA A 117 4.94 20.90 -17.58
C ALA A 117 4.19 22.16 -17.10
N LYS A 118 3.38 22.05 -16.03
CA LYS A 118 2.65 23.18 -15.45
C LYS A 118 3.50 24.01 -14.50
N TYR A 119 4.30 23.36 -13.64
CA TYR A 119 4.97 24.03 -12.52
C TYR A 119 6.48 24.24 -12.72
N GLY A 120 7.10 23.57 -13.70
CA GLY A 120 8.55 23.61 -13.93
C GLY A 120 9.37 22.69 -13.02
N TYR A 121 8.72 21.94 -12.12
CA TYR A 121 9.33 20.97 -11.20
C TYR A 121 8.38 19.79 -10.95
N LYS A 122 8.93 18.68 -10.47
CA LYS A 122 8.14 17.48 -10.13
C LYS A 122 7.43 17.60 -8.78
N PRO A 123 6.28 16.90 -8.60
CA PRO A 123 5.64 16.85 -7.29
C PRO A 123 6.54 16.13 -6.27
N THR A 124 6.47 16.53 -5.01
CA THR A 124 7.25 15.92 -3.94
C THR A 124 6.58 14.64 -3.48
N GLN A 125 7.31 13.53 -3.59
CA GLN A 125 6.90 12.21 -3.13
C GLN A 125 7.35 11.98 -1.68
N LEU A 126 6.41 11.55 -0.83
CA LEU A 126 6.65 11.21 0.58
C LEU A 126 6.16 9.79 0.83
N ARG A 127 7.00 8.96 1.45
CA ARG A 127 6.68 7.59 1.87
C ARG A 127 6.02 7.66 3.23
N THR A 128 4.81 7.15 3.37
CA THR A 128 4.01 7.36 4.59
C THR A 128 3.66 6.09 5.35
N ALA A 129 3.65 4.96 4.68
CA ALA A 129 3.42 3.64 5.28
C ALA A 129 3.98 2.55 4.35
N VAL A 130 4.09 1.33 4.87
CA VAL A 130 4.37 0.12 4.09
C VAL A 130 3.13 -0.75 4.08
N ASP A 131 2.75 -1.24 2.91
CA ASP A 131 1.64 -2.15 2.67
C ASP A 131 2.17 -3.47 2.13
N ALA A 132 1.69 -4.59 2.67
CA ALA A 132 1.75 -5.87 2.00
C ALA A 132 0.44 -6.04 1.24
N LEU A 133 0.45 -5.80 -0.10
CA LEU A 133 -0.76 -6.04 -0.88
C LEU A 133 -1.17 -7.50 -0.72
N GLY A 134 -2.25 -7.74 0.03
CA GLY A 134 -2.77 -9.07 0.33
C GLY A 134 -3.54 -9.66 -0.85
N VAL A 135 -3.28 -10.94 -1.13
CA VAL A 135 -4.19 -11.80 -1.89
C VAL A 135 -5.04 -12.54 -0.88
N PHE A 136 -6.33 -12.22 -0.87
CA PHE A 136 -7.27 -12.70 0.14
C PHE A 136 -8.15 -13.82 -0.38
N VAL A 137 -8.38 -14.80 0.47
CA VAL A 137 -9.41 -15.83 0.32
C VAL A 137 -10.36 -15.78 1.51
N ASN A 138 -11.55 -16.38 1.37
CA ASN A 138 -12.47 -16.54 2.50
C ASN A 138 -11.78 -17.31 3.64
N LYS A 139 -12.12 -17.00 4.89
CA LYS A 139 -11.52 -17.63 6.08
C LYS A 139 -11.58 -19.16 6.06
N ASP A 140 -12.63 -19.73 5.45
CA ASP A 140 -12.88 -21.17 5.38
C ASP A 140 -12.18 -21.87 4.19
N ASN A 141 -11.50 -21.10 3.32
CA ASN A 141 -10.73 -21.66 2.22
C ASN A 141 -9.41 -22.24 2.75
N PRO A 142 -9.07 -23.52 2.51
CA PRO A 142 -7.89 -24.15 3.08
C PRO A 142 -6.57 -23.81 2.36
N LEU A 143 -6.62 -23.04 1.28
CA LEU A 143 -5.43 -22.71 0.48
C LEU A 143 -4.39 -21.97 1.31
N ALA A 144 -3.18 -22.51 1.44
CA ALA A 144 -2.12 -21.92 2.25
C ALA A 144 -1.32 -20.86 1.48
N SER A 145 -1.04 -21.11 0.20
CA SER A 145 -0.17 -20.25 -0.60
C SER A 145 -0.40 -20.40 -2.10
N LEU A 146 0.07 -19.42 -2.86
CA LEU A 146 0.18 -19.45 -4.32
C LEU A 146 1.53 -18.89 -4.77
N SER A 147 2.01 -19.31 -5.94
CA SER A 147 3.04 -18.56 -6.64
C SER A 147 2.43 -17.38 -7.40
N LEU A 148 3.23 -16.35 -7.70
CA LEU A 148 2.76 -15.24 -8.55
C LEU A 148 2.37 -15.71 -9.96
N GLU A 149 2.94 -16.83 -10.44
CA GLU A 149 2.55 -17.45 -11.69
C GLU A 149 1.12 -18.00 -11.63
N GLN A 150 0.74 -18.63 -10.50
CA GLN A 150 -0.62 -19.09 -10.26
C GLN A 150 -1.59 -17.90 -10.10
N VAL A 151 -1.20 -16.88 -9.36
CA VAL A 151 -2.04 -15.67 -9.20
C VAL A 151 -2.26 -14.97 -10.56
N ASP A 152 -1.22 -14.87 -11.40
CA ASP A 152 -1.36 -14.38 -12.78
C ASP A 152 -2.33 -15.25 -13.58
N ALA A 153 -2.21 -16.58 -13.51
CA ALA A 153 -3.09 -17.51 -14.21
C ALA A 153 -4.55 -17.48 -13.73
N ILE A 154 -4.79 -17.07 -12.47
CA ILE A 154 -6.13 -16.85 -11.91
C ILE A 154 -6.75 -15.55 -12.46
N PHE A 155 -6.01 -14.45 -12.48
CA PHE A 155 -6.56 -13.12 -12.76
C PHE A 155 -6.37 -12.61 -14.19
N SER A 156 -5.44 -13.20 -14.98
CA SER A 156 -5.02 -12.66 -16.28
C SER A 156 -5.51 -13.52 -17.45
N LYS A 157 -5.85 -12.85 -18.55
CA LYS A 157 -6.11 -13.50 -19.85
C LYS A 157 -4.81 -14.01 -20.49
N SER A 158 -3.72 -13.30 -20.31
CA SER A 158 -2.47 -13.45 -21.06
C SER A 158 -1.42 -14.34 -20.37
N ARG A 159 -1.53 -14.56 -19.07
CA ARG A 159 -0.62 -15.40 -18.26
C ARG A 159 0.86 -15.14 -18.54
N ARG A 160 1.27 -13.86 -18.48
CA ARG A 160 2.63 -13.42 -18.83
C ARG A 160 3.73 -13.93 -17.91
N ARG A 161 3.34 -14.61 -16.81
CA ARG A 161 4.29 -15.31 -15.93
C ARG A 161 4.55 -16.76 -16.35
N GLY A 162 3.92 -17.25 -17.41
CA GLY A 162 4.33 -18.46 -18.13
C GLY A 162 3.52 -19.72 -17.84
N LEU A 163 2.49 -19.71 -16.96
CA LEU A 163 1.63 -20.88 -16.82
C LEU A 163 0.84 -21.14 -18.12
N ALA A 164 0.89 -22.37 -18.60
CA ALA A 164 0.28 -22.77 -19.86
C ALA A 164 -1.25 -22.69 -19.87
N LYS A 165 -1.88 -22.97 -18.70
CA LYS A 165 -3.34 -22.97 -18.55
C LYS A 165 -3.79 -21.93 -17.54
N GLN A 166 -5.02 -21.44 -17.72
CA GLN A 166 -5.72 -20.68 -16.70
C GLN A 166 -6.01 -21.57 -15.48
N VAL A 167 -6.02 -20.94 -14.32
CA VAL A 167 -6.51 -21.52 -13.07
C VAL A 167 -7.92 -20.99 -12.87
N VAL A 168 -8.92 -21.84 -13.05
CA VAL A 168 -10.34 -21.45 -13.04
C VAL A 168 -11.13 -22.08 -11.91
N THR A 169 -10.64 -23.23 -11.39
CA THR A 169 -11.20 -23.89 -10.23
C THR A 169 -10.21 -23.93 -9.08
N TRP A 170 -10.71 -24.19 -7.88
CA TRP A 170 -9.84 -24.40 -6.73
C TRP A 170 -9.01 -25.69 -6.85
N GLY A 171 -9.49 -26.69 -7.64
CA GLY A 171 -8.70 -27.87 -8.01
C GLY A 171 -7.51 -27.51 -8.88
N ASP A 172 -7.65 -26.60 -9.85
CA ASP A 172 -6.53 -26.08 -10.65
C ASP A 172 -5.50 -25.35 -9.76
N ALA A 173 -5.95 -24.75 -8.66
CA ALA A 173 -5.08 -24.12 -7.66
C ALA A 173 -4.43 -25.12 -6.68
N GLY A 174 -4.75 -26.42 -6.78
CA GLY A 174 -4.17 -27.50 -5.99
C GLY A 174 -5.02 -27.97 -4.81
N LEU A 175 -6.25 -27.49 -4.65
CA LEU A 175 -7.16 -28.00 -3.62
C LEU A 175 -7.84 -29.30 -4.05
N THR A 176 -8.22 -30.11 -3.07
CA THR A 176 -8.85 -31.43 -3.25
C THR A 176 -10.19 -31.50 -2.54
N GLY A 177 -10.86 -32.66 -2.61
CA GLY A 177 -12.13 -32.92 -1.93
C GLY A 177 -13.25 -32.04 -2.46
N GLU A 178 -14.02 -31.44 -1.57
CA GLU A 178 -15.18 -30.58 -1.93
C GLU A 178 -14.83 -29.33 -2.75
N TRP A 179 -13.54 -28.97 -2.85
CA TRP A 179 -13.06 -27.78 -3.52
C TRP A 179 -12.67 -28.00 -4.99
N VAL A 180 -12.45 -29.24 -5.41
CA VAL A 180 -11.81 -29.60 -6.69
C VAL A 180 -12.52 -28.98 -7.89
N ASP A 181 -13.86 -29.08 -7.93
CA ASP A 181 -14.67 -28.57 -9.04
C ASP A 181 -15.28 -27.18 -8.80
N LYS A 182 -14.92 -26.52 -7.68
CA LYS A 182 -15.49 -25.19 -7.36
C LYS A 182 -14.83 -24.12 -8.18
N PRO A 183 -15.61 -23.32 -8.94
CA PRO A 183 -15.07 -22.19 -9.69
C PRO A 183 -14.58 -21.11 -8.74
N ILE A 184 -13.51 -20.40 -9.15
CA ILE A 184 -12.96 -19.28 -8.39
C ILE A 184 -13.72 -18.00 -8.76
N SER A 185 -14.36 -17.36 -7.79
CA SER A 185 -14.94 -16.02 -7.94
C SER A 185 -13.87 -14.94 -7.79
N LEU A 186 -13.69 -14.08 -8.79
CA LEU A 186 -12.62 -13.10 -8.86
C LEU A 186 -13.11 -11.70 -8.46
N TYR A 187 -12.43 -11.09 -7.49
CA TYR A 187 -12.71 -9.71 -7.06
C TYR A 187 -11.46 -8.85 -7.15
N GLY A 188 -11.59 -7.69 -7.78
CA GLY A 188 -10.50 -6.75 -7.98
C GLY A 188 -10.95 -5.31 -7.81
N ARG A 189 -10.09 -4.38 -8.19
CA ARG A 189 -10.33 -2.95 -8.14
C ARG A 189 -10.58 -2.41 -9.55
N ASN A 190 -11.18 -1.26 -9.66
CA ASN A 190 -11.34 -0.53 -10.92
C ASN A 190 -10.03 0.14 -11.38
N SER A 191 -9.98 0.61 -12.62
CA SER A 191 -8.79 1.18 -13.26
C SER A 191 -8.27 2.49 -12.64
N ALA A 192 -9.10 3.24 -11.89
CA ALA A 192 -8.65 4.42 -11.15
C ALA A 192 -7.78 4.07 -9.93
N SER A 193 -7.90 2.84 -9.44
CA SER A 193 -7.17 2.35 -8.27
C SER A 193 -5.67 2.20 -8.54
N GLY A 194 -4.83 2.76 -7.66
CA GLY A 194 -3.39 2.47 -7.65
C GLY A 194 -3.10 1.00 -7.35
N THR A 195 -3.93 0.35 -6.54
CA THR A 195 -3.82 -1.08 -6.23
C THR A 195 -4.09 -1.95 -7.47
N TYR A 196 -5.07 -1.58 -8.30
CA TYR A 196 -5.29 -2.20 -9.62
C TYR A 196 -4.03 -2.08 -10.49
N SER A 197 -3.49 -0.88 -10.62
CA SER A 197 -2.30 -0.64 -11.46
C SER A 197 -1.07 -1.39 -10.93
N PHE A 198 -0.86 -1.38 -9.61
CA PHE A 198 0.23 -2.09 -8.97
C PHE A 198 0.12 -3.61 -9.17
N PHE A 199 -1.06 -4.19 -8.98
CA PHE A 199 -1.29 -5.61 -9.20
C PHE A 199 -1.10 -5.99 -10.68
N LYS A 200 -1.63 -5.15 -11.60
CA LYS A 200 -1.44 -5.35 -13.05
C LYS A 200 0.04 -5.38 -13.44
N GLU A 201 0.83 -4.46 -12.91
CA GLU A 201 2.26 -4.36 -13.19
C GLU A 201 3.05 -5.52 -12.57
N HIS A 202 2.85 -5.75 -11.28
CA HIS A 202 3.71 -6.64 -10.51
C HIS A 202 3.28 -8.11 -10.53
N VAL A 203 2.00 -8.40 -10.66
CA VAL A 203 1.47 -9.78 -10.76
C VAL A 203 1.28 -10.16 -12.21
N LEU A 204 0.48 -9.38 -12.98
CA LEU A 204 0.11 -9.74 -14.34
C LEU A 204 1.15 -9.31 -15.40
N LYS A 205 2.27 -8.68 -15.00
CA LYS A 205 3.31 -8.16 -15.91
C LYS A 205 2.70 -7.30 -17.04
N ASN A 206 1.78 -6.40 -16.67
CA ASN A 206 0.98 -5.58 -17.57
C ASN A 206 0.09 -6.40 -18.55
N GLY A 207 -0.23 -7.65 -18.20
CA GLY A 207 -1.25 -8.44 -18.89
C GLY A 207 -2.64 -7.92 -18.58
N ASP A 208 -3.62 -8.29 -19.40
CA ASP A 208 -5.00 -7.87 -19.19
C ASP A 208 -5.70 -8.78 -18.20
N TYR A 209 -6.51 -8.17 -17.34
CA TYR A 209 -7.38 -8.91 -16.44
C TYR A 209 -8.39 -9.75 -17.23
N ARG A 210 -8.82 -10.82 -16.64
CA ARG A 210 -9.98 -11.61 -17.14
C ARG A 210 -11.25 -10.78 -17.00
N ASP A 211 -12.22 -11.01 -17.90
CA ASP A 211 -13.51 -10.29 -17.90
C ASP A 211 -14.39 -10.66 -16.70
N GLU A 212 -14.13 -11.83 -16.11
CA GLU A 212 -14.83 -12.33 -14.92
C GLU A 212 -14.40 -11.63 -13.62
N VAL A 213 -13.36 -10.81 -13.64
CA VAL A 213 -12.95 -10.05 -12.46
C VAL A 213 -14.01 -8.98 -12.15
N LYS A 214 -14.71 -9.18 -11.03
CA LYS A 214 -15.71 -8.27 -10.53
C LYS A 214 -15.03 -7.06 -9.90
N GLU A 215 -15.02 -5.94 -10.63
CA GLU A 215 -14.43 -4.69 -10.16
C GLU A 215 -15.20 -4.11 -8.97
N GLN A 216 -14.47 -3.77 -7.90
CA GLN A 216 -15.01 -3.15 -6.70
C GLN A 216 -14.54 -1.69 -6.58
N PRO A 217 -15.39 -0.79 -6.07
CA PRO A 217 -15.06 0.63 -5.96
C PRO A 217 -13.95 0.91 -4.94
N GLY A 218 -13.84 0.09 -3.89
CA GLY A 218 -12.93 0.31 -2.78
C GLY A 218 -12.29 -0.97 -2.23
N SER A 219 -11.27 -0.81 -1.42
CA SER A 219 -10.52 -1.87 -0.74
C SER A 219 -11.41 -2.67 0.21
N ALA A 220 -12.24 -1.98 1.00
CA ALA A 220 -13.22 -2.61 1.89
C ALA A 220 -14.23 -3.47 1.13
N ALA A 221 -14.70 -3.00 -0.03
CA ALA A 221 -15.66 -3.74 -0.85
C ALA A 221 -15.09 -5.05 -1.40
N VAL A 222 -13.79 -5.08 -1.79
CA VAL A 222 -13.12 -6.33 -2.17
C VAL A 222 -13.10 -7.30 -1.00
N VAL A 223 -12.64 -6.86 0.17
CA VAL A 223 -12.55 -7.72 1.36
C VAL A 223 -13.94 -8.24 1.78
N GLN A 224 -14.96 -7.38 1.73
CA GLN A 224 -16.35 -7.78 2.04
C GLN A 224 -16.87 -8.82 1.04
N ALA A 225 -16.59 -8.66 -0.25
CA ALA A 225 -16.99 -9.63 -1.27
C ALA A 225 -16.32 -11.00 -1.06
N VAL A 226 -15.02 -11.01 -0.72
CA VAL A 226 -14.30 -12.25 -0.37
C VAL A 226 -14.82 -12.86 0.93
N ALA A 227 -15.19 -12.04 1.91
CA ALA A 227 -15.74 -12.51 3.19
C ALA A 227 -17.09 -13.23 3.03
N THR A 228 -17.91 -12.78 2.07
CA THR A 228 -19.26 -13.32 1.85
C THR A 228 -19.34 -14.46 0.82
N ASP A 229 -18.34 -14.60 -0.03
CA ASP A 229 -18.26 -15.65 -1.05
C ASP A 229 -17.15 -16.65 -0.68
N ARG A 230 -17.56 -17.85 -0.26
CA ARG A 230 -16.65 -18.92 0.19
C ARG A 230 -15.60 -19.28 -0.87
N PHE A 231 -15.96 -19.15 -2.16
CA PHE A 231 -15.10 -19.53 -3.29
C PHE A 231 -14.37 -18.34 -3.91
N ALA A 232 -14.36 -17.20 -3.23
CA ALA A 232 -13.74 -15.99 -3.72
C ALA A 232 -12.24 -15.93 -3.49
N ILE A 233 -11.57 -15.23 -4.41
CA ILE A 233 -10.23 -14.66 -4.25
C ILE A 233 -10.27 -13.19 -4.66
N GLY A 234 -9.53 -12.34 -3.95
CA GLY A 234 -9.43 -10.92 -4.26
C GLY A 234 -8.12 -10.33 -3.77
N TYR A 235 -7.81 -9.09 -4.16
CA TYR A 235 -6.61 -8.39 -3.68
C TYR A 235 -6.93 -7.00 -3.12
N SER A 236 -6.32 -6.68 -1.99
CA SER A 236 -6.52 -5.41 -1.28
C SER A 236 -5.32 -5.08 -0.39
N GLY A 237 -5.21 -3.85 0.09
CA GLY A 237 -4.23 -3.50 1.12
C GLY A 237 -4.44 -4.32 2.39
N ILE A 238 -3.34 -4.69 3.05
CA ILE A 238 -3.38 -5.54 4.25
C ILE A 238 -4.18 -4.89 5.39
N GLY A 239 -4.20 -3.56 5.48
CA GLY A 239 -4.95 -2.81 6.48
C GLY A 239 -6.46 -3.07 6.47
N TYR A 240 -7.01 -3.54 5.36
CA TYR A 240 -8.44 -3.89 5.25
C TYR A 240 -8.76 -5.33 5.65
N ALA A 241 -7.77 -6.12 6.08
CA ALA A 241 -8.01 -7.48 6.52
C ALA A 241 -9.01 -7.53 7.69
N THR A 242 -9.95 -8.48 7.62
CA THR A 242 -10.91 -8.77 8.69
C THR A 242 -10.81 -10.24 9.10
N SER A 243 -11.41 -10.61 10.23
CA SER A 243 -11.45 -12.01 10.69
C SER A 243 -12.20 -12.97 9.75
N SER A 244 -12.94 -12.45 8.77
CA SER A 244 -13.70 -13.23 7.80
C SER A 244 -12.91 -13.56 6.53
N VAL A 245 -11.70 -13.04 6.38
CA VAL A 245 -10.80 -13.31 5.26
C VAL A 245 -9.41 -13.70 5.75
N ARG A 246 -8.64 -14.31 4.88
CA ARG A 246 -7.27 -14.70 5.16
C ARG A 246 -6.37 -14.27 3.99
N ALA A 247 -5.32 -13.51 4.27
CA ALA A 247 -4.28 -13.23 3.29
C ALA A 247 -3.36 -14.45 3.18
N ILE A 248 -3.18 -14.97 1.98
CA ILE A 248 -2.34 -16.16 1.73
C ILE A 248 -0.87 -15.77 1.55
N SER A 249 0.02 -16.72 1.85
CA SER A 249 1.44 -16.57 1.56
C SER A 249 1.70 -16.62 0.05
N LEU A 250 2.70 -15.87 -0.43
CA LEU A 250 3.04 -15.81 -1.84
C LEU A 250 4.50 -16.21 -2.07
N ALA A 251 4.74 -17.02 -3.11
CA ALA A 251 6.05 -17.29 -3.65
C ALA A 251 6.26 -16.48 -4.95
N GLU A 252 7.49 -16.03 -5.24
CA GLU A 252 7.78 -15.35 -6.52
C GLU A 252 7.58 -16.31 -7.69
N LYS A 253 8.00 -17.59 -7.54
CA LYS A 253 7.85 -18.65 -8.54
C LYS A 253 7.35 -19.95 -7.91
N ALA A 254 6.83 -20.83 -8.75
CA ALA A 254 6.47 -22.19 -8.35
C ALA A 254 7.70 -22.92 -7.79
N GLY A 255 7.52 -23.65 -6.68
CA GLY A 255 8.60 -24.37 -5.99
C GLY A 255 9.49 -23.53 -5.08
N GLU A 256 9.39 -22.20 -5.10
CA GLU A 256 10.07 -21.35 -4.12
C GLU A 256 9.27 -21.29 -2.80
N LYS A 257 9.96 -20.91 -1.72
CA LYS A 257 9.34 -20.70 -0.40
C LYS A 257 8.29 -19.59 -0.48
N ALA A 258 7.07 -19.91 -0.13
CA ALA A 258 6.01 -18.91 0.02
C ALA A 258 6.21 -18.12 1.33
N VAL A 259 5.99 -16.81 1.25
CA VAL A 259 6.27 -15.84 2.30
C VAL A 259 4.98 -15.14 2.71
N ALA A 260 4.73 -15.04 4.01
CA ALA A 260 3.53 -14.40 4.56
C ALA A 260 3.57 -12.87 4.40
N PRO A 261 2.40 -12.21 4.24
CA PRO A 261 2.29 -10.74 4.13
C PRO A 261 2.38 -10.07 5.51
N ASN A 262 3.49 -10.22 6.20
CA ASN A 262 3.76 -9.59 7.50
C ASN A 262 4.78 -8.46 7.40
N ALA A 263 4.99 -7.73 8.50
CA ALA A 263 5.88 -6.59 8.55
C ALA A 263 7.34 -6.97 8.23
N GLU A 264 7.86 -8.04 8.84
CA GLU A 264 9.23 -8.49 8.67
C GLU A 264 9.54 -8.80 7.21
N ASN A 265 8.70 -9.62 6.57
CA ASN A 265 8.84 -10.01 5.17
C ASN A 265 8.64 -8.82 4.21
N SER A 266 7.85 -7.82 4.62
CA SER A 266 7.64 -6.60 3.85
C SER A 266 8.85 -5.68 3.91
N TYR A 267 9.47 -5.51 5.08
CA TYR A 267 10.68 -4.71 5.24
C TYR A 267 11.91 -5.36 4.60
N SER A 268 12.05 -6.68 4.72
CA SER A 268 13.16 -7.41 4.06
C SER A 268 13.02 -7.47 2.54
N GLY A 269 11.82 -7.16 2.00
CA GLY A 269 11.50 -7.31 0.58
C GLY A 269 11.34 -8.77 0.13
N GLU A 270 11.20 -9.70 1.08
CA GLU A 270 10.92 -11.11 0.78
C GLU A 270 9.46 -11.29 0.33
N TYR A 271 8.50 -10.54 0.92
CA TYR A 271 7.12 -10.57 0.43
C TYR A 271 7.03 -9.89 -0.94
N PRO A 272 6.62 -10.60 -2.00
CA PRO A 272 6.76 -10.09 -3.37
C PRO A 272 5.85 -8.91 -3.71
N LEU A 273 4.78 -8.67 -2.95
CA LEU A 273 3.84 -7.58 -3.17
C LEU A 273 3.91 -6.49 -2.07
N ALA A 274 5.06 -6.39 -1.37
CA ALA A 274 5.33 -5.27 -0.47
C ALA A 274 5.53 -3.96 -1.26
N ARG A 275 4.98 -2.85 -0.75
CA ARG A 275 5.08 -1.53 -1.39
C ARG A 275 5.00 -0.41 -0.36
N PHE A 276 5.56 0.75 -0.71
CA PHE A 276 5.23 1.98 0.01
C PHE A 276 3.84 2.51 -0.39
N LEU A 277 3.17 3.11 0.59
CA LEU A 277 2.07 4.03 0.37
C LEU A 277 2.62 5.45 0.41
N PHE A 278 2.17 6.29 -0.50
CA PHE A 278 2.74 7.63 -0.72
C PHE A 278 1.70 8.73 -0.48
N VAL A 279 2.18 9.88 -0.03
CA VAL A 279 1.45 11.15 -0.17
C VAL A 279 2.31 12.08 -1.03
N TYR A 280 1.72 12.61 -2.07
CA TYR A 280 2.35 13.62 -2.93
C TYR A 280 1.85 15.01 -2.57
N ILE A 281 2.74 15.99 -2.63
CA ILE A 281 2.42 17.41 -2.42
C ILE A 281 3.04 18.26 -3.51
N ASN A 282 2.46 19.45 -3.73
CA ASN A 282 3.04 20.48 -4.57
C ASN A 282 3.97 21.36 -3.71
N ARG A 283 5.30 21.18 -3.84
CA ARG A 283 6.32 21.99 -3.18
C ARG A 283 7.22 22.65 -4.21
N ALA A 284 7.08 23.97 -4.34
CA ALA A 284 7.98 24.75 -5.20
C ALA A 284 9.39 24.81 -4.59
N PRO A 285 10.45 24.55 -5.38
CA PRO A 285 11.82 24.66 -4.90
C PRO A 285 12.13 26.04 -4.33
N GLY A 286 12.77 26.07 -3.15
CA GLY A 286 13.13 27.32 -2.46
C GLY A 286 11.96 28.13 -1.91
N LYS A 287 10.74 27.63 -1.97
CA LYS A 287 9.57 28.28 -1.36
C LYS A 287 9.15 27.52 -0.09
N PRO A 288 8.75 28.21 0.98
CA PRO A 288 8.18 27.56 2.14
C PRO A 288 6.83 26.91 1.77
N LEU A 289 6.53 25.79 2.39
CA LEU A 289 5.20 25.20 2.33
C LEU A 289 4.21 26.01 3.16
N ASP A 290 2.93 25.94 2.78
CA ASP A 290 1.85 26.36 3.66
C ASP A 290 1.99 25.66 5.02
N PRO A 291 1.85 26.38 6.16
CA PRO A 291 2.03 25.81 7.49
C PRO A 291 1.16 24.59 7.77
N LEU A 292 -0.11 24.57 7.32
CA LEU A 292 -1.00 23.43 7.49
C LEU A 292 -0.46 22.21 6.72
N VAL A 293 -0.04 22.40 5.46
CA VAL A 293 0.49 21.31 4.63
C VAL A 293 1.77 20.74 5.23
N ARG A 294 2.71 21.62 5.64
CA ARG A 294 3.98 21.22 6.25
C ARG A 294 3.75 20.42 7.53
N GLU A 295 2.97 20.96 8.44
CA GLU A 295 2.79 20.35 9.76
C GLU A 295 1.97 19.07 9.69
N PHE A 296 1.01 18.95 8.77
CA PHE A 296 0.29 17.70 8.55
C PHE A 296 1.23 16.58 8.07
N ILE A 297 2.15 16.88 7.12
CA ILE A 297 3.17 15.91 6.71
C ILE A 297 4.13 15.59 7.85
N ARG A 298 4.54 16.56 8.67
CA ARG A 298 5.39 16.33 9.84
C ARG A 298 4.70 15.40 10.86
N LEU A 299 3.40 15.59 11.10
CA LEU A 299 2.61 14.66 11.93
C LEU A 299 2.63 13.25 11.32
N ILE A 300 2.31 13.10 10.03
CA ILE A 300 2.27 11.79 9.37
C ILE A 300 3.60 11.04 9.52
N LEU A 301 4.74 11.73 9.35
CA LEU A 301 6.08 11.15 9.42
C LEU A 301 6.62 11.01 10.84
N SER A 302 5.92 11.54 11.86
CA SER A 302 6.30 11.42 13.27
C SER A 302 5.91 10.07 13.87
N LYS A 303 6.40 9.83 15.10
CA LYS A 303 5.96 8.68 15.91
C LYS A 303 4.44 8.63 16.05
N ASP A 304 3.80 9.77 16.36
CA ASP A 304 2.34 9.87 16.54
C ASP A 304 1.58 9.50 15.28
N GLY A 305 2.04 9.94 14.11
CA GLY A 305 1.47 9.57 12.82
C GLY A 305 1.70 8.10 12.46
N GLN A 306 2.83 7.53 12.84
CA GLN A 306 3.12 6.12 12.59
C GLN A 306 2.41 5.18 13.57
N GLU A 307 2.02 5.64 14.77
CA GLU A 307 1.07 4.93 15.64
C GLU A 307 -0.30 4.76 14.98
N VAL A 308 -0.74 5.75 14.20
CA VAL A 308 -1.96 5.66 13.39
C VAL A 308 -1.83 4.57 12.32
N VAL A 309 -0.67 4.47 11.67
CA VAL A 309 -0.39 3.41 10.66
C VAL A 309 -0.55 2.02 11.28
N VAL A 310 0.01 1.80 12.47
CA VAL A 310 -0.13 0.52 13.19
C VAL A 310 -1.59 0.23 13.55
N LYS A 311 -2.34 1.24 13.99
CA LYS A 311 -3.77 1.11 14.34
C LYS A 311 -4.66 0.75 13.16
N ASP A 312 -4.29 1.17 11.93
CA ASP A 312 -4.98 0.85 10.69
C ASP A 312 -4.42 -0.44 10.03
N ASN A 313 -3.67 -1.25 10.80
CA ASN A 313 -3.08 -2.53 10.39
C ASN A 313 -2.13 -2.46 9.19
N TYR A 314 -1.57 -1.30 8.89
CA TYR A 314 -0.44 -1.16 7.99
C TYR A 314 0.89 -1.20 8.75
N TYR A 315 2.00 -1.20 8.03
CA TYR A 315 3.33 -1.25 8.64
C TYR A 315 3.95 0.14 8.62
N PRO A 316 4.46 0.63 9.78
CA PRO A 316 5.05 1.95 9.88
C PRO A 316 6.35 2.04 9.06
N ILE A 317 6.71 3.24 8.63
CA ILE A 317 8.01 3.49 8.02
C ILE A 317 9.12 3.48 9.09
N LEU A 318 10.33 3.19 8.66
CA LEU A 318 11.51 3.30 9.53
C LEU A 318 11.87 4.76 9.79
N ALA A 319 12.50 5.05 10.92
CA ALA A 319 12.95 6.39 11.28
C ALA A 319 13.88 7.02 10.22
N SER A 320 14.75 6.22 9.61
CA SER A 320 15.61 6.67 8.51
C SER A 320 14.82 7.15 7.29
N VAL A 321 13.71 6.47 6.97
CA VAL A 321 12.81 6.87 5.88
C VAL A 321 12.08 8.16 6.22
N ALA A 322 11.60 8.29 7.46
CA ALA A 322 10.95 9.50 7.95
C ALA A 322 11.91 10.71 7.91
N ASP A 323 13.15 10.54 8.40
CA ASP A 323 14.17 11.61 8.40
C ASP A 323 14.58 12.05 6.97
N GLU A 324 14.64 11.12 6.01
CA GLU A 324 14.88 11.47 4.60
C GLU A 324 13.71 12.28 4.01
N ASP A 325 12.47 11.88 4.29
CA ASP A 325 11.30 12.52 3.71
C ASP A 325 10.96 13.85 4.40
N LEU A 326 11.28 14.00 5.70
CA LEU A 326 11.19 15.28 6.41
C LEU A 326 12.07 16.37 5.77
N LYS A 327 13.28 16.04 5.30
CA LYS A 327 14.17 16.99 4.59
C LYS A 327 13.55 17.55 3.30
N LYS A 328 12.53 16.87 2.75
CA LYS A 328 11.83 17.34 1.56
C LYS A 328 10.74 18.37 1.88
N VAL A 329 10.38 18.55 3.14
CA VAL A 329 9.31 19.48 3.58
C VAL A 329 9.81 20.62 4.47
N ASP A 330 11.00 20.51 5.00
CA ASP A 330 11.71 21.55 5.78
C ASP A 330 12.52 22.56 4.91
#